data_70d87eae6486c2b16f60116e0fd8b55c
#
_entry.id   70d87eae6486c2b16f60116e0fd8b55c
#
_cell.length_a   1.000
_cell.length_b   1.000
_cell.length_c   1.000
_cell.angle_alpha   90.00
_cell.angle_beta   90.00
_cell.angle_gamma   90.00
#
_symmetry.space_group_name_H-M   'P 1'
#
loop_
_entity.id
_entity.type
_entity.pdbx_description
1 polymer ?
#
loop_
_entity_poly.entity_id
_entity_poly.type
_entity_poly.pdbx_seq_one_letter_code
_entity_poly.pdbx_strand_id
1 'polypeptide(L)'
;MIGCEPTGADDAARSLAAGRRLPAENPRSVCDGLLTSLGERNFPIIQRLVHAVWTVTDVEVVAAMRLIFERMKLVVEPSAAVGLAAALAHAPELAGARVGIILSGGNVDLDHLPWEA
;
A
#
# COMPACT_ATOMS: atom_id res chain seq x y z
N MET A 1 1.37 -14.20 2.54
CA MET A 1 1.71 -12.75 2.62
C MET A 1 1.05 -12.07 1.44
N ILE A 2 0.45 -10.91 1.67
CA ILE A 2 -0.13 -10.04 0.65
C ILE A 2 0.70 -8.76 0.61
N GLY A 3 1.12 -8.34 -0.58
CA GLY A 3 1.65 -7.01 -0.83
C GLY A 3 0.53 -6.03 -1.11
N CYS A 4 0.74 -4.74 -0.88
CA CYS A 4 -0.26 -3.71 -1.12
C CYS A 4 0.41 -2.50 -1.77
N GLU A 5 -0.20 -1.96 -2.83
CA GLU A 5 0.29 -0.81 -3.58
C GLU A 5 -0.85 0.16 -3.92
N PRO A 6 -0.55 1.45 -4.12
CA PRO A 6 -1.51 2.35 -4.74
C PRO A 6 -1.60 2.09 -6.25
N THR A 7 -2.78 2.25 -6.83
CA THR A 7 -3.00 2.08 -8.28
C THR A 7 -2.13 2.98 -9.14
N GLY A 8 -1.70 4.13 -8.59
CA GLY A 8 -0.80 5.06 -9.27
C GLY A 8 0.68 4.67 -9.23
N ALA A 9 1.05 3.57 -8.52
CA ALA A 9 2.41 3.03 -8.45
C ALA A 9 2.33 1.51 -8.21
N ASP A 10 1.89 0.78 -9.24
CA ASP A 10 1.46 -0.62 -9.22
C ASP A 10 2.49 -1.58 -9.85
N ASP A 11 3.76 -1.21 -9.86
CA ASP A 11 4.80 -1.96 -10.56
C ASP A 11 5.00 -3.39 -10.00
N ALA A 12 4.81 -3.61 -8.70
CA ALA A 12 4.90 -4.95 -8.13
C ALA A 12 3.71 -5.84 -8.54
N ALA A 13 2.49 -5.31 -8.55
CA ALA A 13 1.31 -6.03 -9.01
C ALA A 13 1.47 -6.43 -10.49
N ARG A 14 1.87 -5.48 -11.35
CA ARG A 14 2.14 -5.75 -12.78
C ARG A 14 3.29 -6.73 -12.97
N SER A 15 4.35 -6.62 -12.18
CA SER A 15 5.51 -7.51 -12.24
C SER A 15 5.13 -8.95 -11.90
N LEU A 16 4.35 -9.16 -10.84
CA LEU A 16 3.87 -10.49 -10.46
C LEU A 16 2.96 -11.09 -11.54
N ALA A 17 2.03 -10.32 -12.07
CA ALA A 17 1.14 -10.76 -13.15
C ALA A 17 1.91 -11.13 -14.42
N ALA A 18 2.97 -10.38 -14.75
CA ALA A 18 3.80 -10.61 -15.92
C ALA A 18 4.85 -11.73 -15.73
N GLY A 19 5.08 -12.21 -14.51
CA GLY A 19 6.14 -13.17 -14.19
C GLY A 19 7.56 -12.61 -14.36
N ARG A 20 7.72 -11.31 -14.56
CA ARG A 20 9.01 -10.63 -14.72
C ARG A 20 8.94 -9.22 -14.12
N ARG A 21 10.05 -8.71 -13.66
CA ARG A 21 10.13 -7.34 -13.12
C ARG A 21 9.81 -6.30 -14.21
N LEU A 22 8.87 -5.43 -13.89
CA LEU A 22 8.53 -4.25 -14.69
C LEU A 22 8.90 -2.99 -13.90
N PRO A 23 9.40 -1.94 -14.55
CA PRO A 23 9.68 -0.68 -13.87
C PRO A 23 8.38 0.06 -13.53
N ALA A 24 8.45 0.94 -12.54
CA ALA A 24 7.43 1.94 -12.32
C ALA A 24 7.45 2.94 -13.49
N GLU A 25 6.29 3.19 -14.10
CA GLU A 25 6.13 4.08 -15.25
C GLU A 25 5.36 5.32 -14.82
N ASN A 26 6.05 6.45 -14.66
CA ASN A 26 5.46 7.72 -14.24
C ASN A 26 4.59 7.57 -12.96
N PRO A 27 5.12 6.97 -11.88
CA PRO A 27 4.32 6.71 -10.70
C PRO A 27 3.81 8.01 -10.08
N ARG A 28 2.52 8.05 -9.73
CA ARG A 28 1.87 9.19 -9.09
C ARG A 28 0.90 8.69 -8.05
N SER A 29 1.16 9.04 -6.80
CA SER A 29 0.30 8.72 -5.66
C SER A 29 0.64 9.61 -4.48
N VAL A 30 -0.28 9.75 -3.54
CA VAL A 30 -0.01 10.33 -2.22
C VAL A 30 0.96 9.47 -1.39
N CYS A 31 1.19 8.23 -1.81
CA CYS A 31 2.12 7.28 -1.19
C CYS A 31 3.55 7.49 -1.72
N ASP A 32 4.18 8.59 -1.36
CA ASP A 32 5.49 9.00 -1.86
C ASP A 32 6.59 7.95 -1.62
N GLY A 33 6.52 7.22 -0.52
CA GLY A 33 7.42 6.11 -0.20
C GLY A 33 7.31 4.90 -1.14
N LEU A 34 6.27 4.82 -1.98
CA LEU A 34 5.99 3.72 -2.91
C LEU A 34 6.19 4.09 -4.39
N LEU A 35 6.73 5.28 -4.69
CA LEU A 35 6.95 5.76 -6.06
C LEU A 35 8.24 5.22 -6.71
N THR A 36 8.73 4.08 -6.26
CA THR A 36 9.97 3.45 -6.73
C THR A 36 9.68 2.11 -7.40
N SER A 37 10.62 1.63 -8.20
CA SER A 37 10.51 0.29 -8.80
C SER A 37 11.03 -0.78 -7.85
N LEU A 38 10.49 -2.01 -7.96
CA LEU A 38 11.05 -3.18 -7.28
C LEU A 38 12.52 -3.38 -7.65
N GLY A 39 13.34 -3.72 -6.64
CA GLY A 39 14.74 -4.10 -6.85
C GLY A 39 14.85 -5.46 -7.56
N GLU A 40 15.87 -5.59 -8.42
CA GLU A 40 16.14 -6.83 -9.17
C GLU A 40 16.36 -8.03 -8.26
N ARG A 41 17.04 -7.83 -7.13
CA ARG A 41 17.32 -8.89 -6.15
C ARG A 41 16.08 -9.25 -5.32
N ASN A 42 15.16 -8.31 -5.13
CA ASN A 42 13.96 -8.49 -4.31
C ASN A 42 12.86 -9.20 -5.09
N PHE A 43 12.74 -8.93 -6.39
CA PHE A 43 11.65 -9.46 -7.21
C PHE A 43 11.54 -11.00 -7.16
N PRO A 44 12.62 -11.81 -7.33
CA PRO A 44 12.52 -13.28 -7.24
C PRO A 44 12.04 -13.77 -5.86
N ILE A 45 12.37 -13.04 -4.79
CA ILE A 45 11.94 -13.38 -3.44
C ILE A 45 10.45 -13.09 -3.28
N ILE A 46 10.01 -11.93 -3.73
CA ILE A 46 8.60 -11.51 -3.73
C ILE A 46 7.77 -12.49 -4.57
N GLN A 47 8.20 -12.80 -5.80
CA GLN A 47 7.54 -13.74 -6.69
C GLN A 47 7.34 -15.14 -6.06
N ARG A 48 8.27 -15.57 -5.23
CA ARG A 48 8.22 -16.88 -4.57
C ARG A 48 7.36 -16.88 -3.31
N LEU A 49 7.38 -15.78 -2.52
CA LEU A 49 6.84 -15.77 -1.16
C LEU A 49 5.57 -14.94 -0.99
N VAL A 50 5.29 -14.00 -1.89
CA VAL A 50 4.08 -13.18 -1.84
C VAL A 50 2.97 -13.85 -2.63
N HIS A 51 1.83 -14.05 -1.98
CA HIS A 51 0.67 -14.72 -2.56
C HIS A 51 -0.01 -13.86 -3.64
N ALA A 52 -0.16 -12.58 -3.35
CA ALA A 52 -0.75 -11.59 -4.26
C ALA A 52 -0.27 -10.19 -3.90
N VAL A 53 -0.40 -9.25 -4.83
CA VAL A 53 -0.31 -7.82 -4.57
C VAL A 53 -1.66 -7.19 -4.88
N TRP A 54 -2.27 -6.57 -3.88
CA TRP A 54 -3.53 -5.85 -4.02
C TRP A 54 -3.27 -4.37 -4.24
N THR A 55 -4.04 -3.77 -5.13
CA THR A 55 -3.94 -2.34 -5.43
C THR A 55 -5.17 -1.59 -4.91
N VAL A 56 -4.95 -0.38 -4.43
CA VAL A 56 -5.98 0.52 -3.91
C VAL A 56 -5.79 1.93 -4.45
N THR A 57 -6.85 2.71 -4.47
CA THR A 57 -6.80 4.11 -4.89
C THR A 57 -6.25 5.01 -3.79
N ASP A 58 -5.73 6.18 -4.16
CA ASP A 58 -5.30 7.20 -3.20
C ASP A 58 -6.44 7.65 -2.27
N VAL A 59 -7.67 7.67 -2.76
CA VAL A 59 -8.86 7.99 -1.95
C VAL A 59 -9.06 6.98 -0.82
N GLU A 60 -8.95 5.69 -1.13
CA GLU A 60 -9.03 4.61 -0.15
C GLU A 60 -7.88 4.68 0.86
N VAL A 61 -6.68 5.01 0.39
CA VAL A 61 -5.50 5.19 1.27
C VAL A 61 -5.71 6.34 2.25
N VAL A 62 -6.15 7.50 1.77
CA VAL A 62 -6.43 8.68 2.61
C VAL A 62 -7.52 8.38 3.63
N ALA A 63 -8.59 7.68 3.23
CA ALA A 63 -9.64 7.26 4.15
C ALA A 63 -9.13 6.30 5.24
N ALA A 64 -8.30 5.34 4.87
CA ALA A 64 -7.68 4.40 5.82
C ALA A 64 -6.72 5.12 6.77
N MET A 65 -5.89 6.03 6.26
CA MET A 65 -4.98 6.87 7.06
C MET A 65 -5.75 7.69 8.11
N ARG A 66 -6.83 8.35 7.69
CA ARG A 66 -7.70 9.09 8.59
C ARG A 66 -8.33 8.20 9.66
N LEU A 67 -8.78 7.01 9.28
CA LEU A 67 -9.34 6.03 10.21
C LEU A 67 -8.33 5.61 11.29
N ILE A 68 -7.07 5.35 10.91
CA ILE A 68 -5.98 5.05 11.85
C ILE A 68 -5.79 6.24 12.80
N PHE A 69 -5.68 7.44 12.29
CA PHE A 69 -5.52 8.65 13.09
C PHE A 69 -6.67 8.84 14.09
N GLU A 70 -7.92 8.77 13.62
CA GLU A 70 -9.10 9.02 14.46
C GLU A 70 -9.37 7.91 15.47
N ARG A 71 -9.18 6.64 15.12
CA ARG A 71 -9.56 5.50 15.97
C ARG A 71 -8.42 4.97 16.83
N MET A 72 -7.22 4.90 16.28
CA MET A 72 -6.06 4.35 16.97
C MET A 72 -5.18 5.43 17.61
N LYS A 73 -5.38 6.71 17.26
CA LYS A 73 -4.55 7.83 17.70
C LYS A 73 -3.08 7.68 17.31
N LEU A 74 -2.85 7.07 16.14
CA LEU A 74 -1.53 6.90 15.57
C LEU A 74 -1.34 7.81 14.38
N VAL A 75 -0.18 8.45 14.32
CA VAL A 75 0.26 9.22 13.15
C VAL A 75 0.97 8.25 12.22
N VAL A 76 0.43 8.12 11.02
CA VAL A 76 1.01 7.30 9.95
C VAL A 76 1.04 8.12 8.65
N GLU A 77 2.00 7.83 7.79
CA GLU A 77 2.05 8.39 6.43
C GLU A 77 1.14 7.61 5.48
N PRO A 78 0.77 8.18 4.30
CA PRO A 78 -0.06 7.50 3.32
C PRO A 78 0.49 6.12 2.93
N SER A 79 1.80 6.02 2.68
CA SER A 79 2.46 4.76 2.32
C SER A 79 2.26 3.64 3.36
N ALA A 80 2.17 3.99 4.66
CA ALA A 80 1.92 3.03 5.72
C ALA A 80 0.43 2.63 5.82
N ALA A 81 -0.49 3.46 5.34
CA ALA A 81 -1.93 3.21 5.41
C ALA A 81 -2.45 2.28 4.29
N VAL A 82 -1.65 2.04 3.24
CA VAL A 82 -2.02 1.20 2.09
C VAL A 82 -2.45 -0.20 2.52
N GLY A 83 -1.78 -0.79 3.52
CA GLY A 83 -2.13 -2.12 4.04
C GLY A 83 -3.53 -2.18 4.64
N LEU A 84 -3.96 -1.15 5.38
CA LEU A 84 -5.31 -1.09 5.92
C LEU A 84 -6.33 -0.83 4.81
N ALA A 85 -6.03 0.07 3.86
CA ALA A 85 -6.89 0.33 2.72
C ALA A 85 -7.17 -0.96 1.93
N ALA A 86 -6.12 -1.73 1.62
CA ALA A 86 -6.25 -3.01 0.95
C ALA A 86 -7.06 -4.04 1.75
N ALA A 87 -6.83 -4.13 3.06
CA ALA A 87 -7.59 -5.04 3.92
C ALA A 87 -9.09 -4.69 3.97
N LEU A 88 -9.44 -3.41 3.95
CA LEU A 88 -10.83 -2.95 3.91
C LEU A 88 -11.47 -3.22 2.53
N ALA A 89 -10.76 -2.95 1.44
CA ALA A 89 -11.24 -3.20 0.08
C ALA A 89 -11.47 -4.69 -0.20
N HIS A 90 -10.66 -5.57 0.42
CA HIS A 90 -10.71 -7.02 0.27
C HIS A 90 -11.26 -7.74 1.53
N ALA A 91 -12.10 -7.07 2.29
CA ALA A 91 -12.66 -7.65 3.52
C ALA A 91 -13.37 -9.01 3.34
N PRO A 92 -14.12 -9.28 2.25
CA PRO A 92 -14.71 -10.59 2.03
C PRO A 92 -13.69 -11.71 1.92
N GLU A 93 -12.56 -11.51 1.27
CA GLU A 93 -11.47 -12.49 1.09
C GLU A 93 -10.75 -12.78 2.41
N LEU A 94 -10.83 -11.85 3.35
CA LEU A 94 -10.23 -11.94 4.69
C LEU A 94 -11.18 -12.46 5.75
N ALA A 95 -12.42 -12.80 5.39
CA ALA A 95 -13.44 -13.23 6.36
C ALA A 95 -12.96 -14.45 7.17
N GLY A 96 -13.02 -14.34 8.51
CA GLY A 96 -12.58 -15.37 9.44
C GLY A 96 -11.05 -15.47 9.62
N ALA A 97 -10.26 -14.69 8.89
CA ALA A 97 -8.81 -14.68 9.04
C ALA A 97 -8.34 -13.78 10.21
N ARG A 98 -7.17 -14.09 10.74
CA ARG A 98 -6.42 -13.17 11.62
C ARG A 98 -5.45 -12.39 10.73
N VAL A 99 -5.65 -11.09 10.63
CA VAL A 99 -4.88 -10.21 9.75
C VAL A 99 -3.94 -9.34 10.57
N GLY A 100 -2.65 -9.41 10.26
CA GLY A 100 -1.65 -8.46 10.76
C GLY A 100 -1.32 -7.45 9.67
N ILE A 101 -1.30 -6.16 10.00
CA ILE A 101 -0.95 -5.07 9.10
C ILE A 101 0.27 -4.34 9.68
N ILE A 102 1.29 -4.12 8.84
CA ILE A 102 2.48 -3.38 9.23
C ILE A 102 2.25 -1.89 8.93
N LEU A 103 2.29 -1.06 9.94
CA LEU A 103 2.30 0.39 9.83
C LEU A 103 3.76 0.86 9.88
N SER A 104 4.35 1.07 8.71
CA SER A 104 5.82 1.16 8.55
C SER A 104 6.40 2.56 8.71
N GLY A 105 5.60 3.62 8.74
CA GLY A 105 6.11 4.98 8.81
C GLY A 105 5.06 6.03 9.17
N GLY A 106 5.54 7.23 9.51
CA GLY A 106 4.72 8.35 9.93
C GLY A 106 5.28 9.70 9.46
N ASN A 107 6.03 9.72 8.35
CA ASN A 107 6.58 10.94 7.76
C ASN A 107 5.47 11.72 7.02
N VAL A 108 4.71 12.52 7.75
CA VAL A 108 3.59 13.30 7.24
C VAL A 108 3.65 14.72 7.80
N ASP A 109 3.27 15.70 6.99
CA ASP A 109 3.09 17.08 7.42
C ASP A 109 1.76 17.20 8.18
N LEU A 110 1.84 17.49 9.47
CA LEU A 110 0.67 17.63 10.34
C LEU A 110 -0.11 18.93 10.11
N ASP A 111 0.50 19.90 9.47
CA ASP A 111 -0.16 21.17 9.12
C ASP A 111 -0.92 21.07 7.78
N HIS A 112 -0.72 19.98 7.02
CA HIS A 112 -1.35 19.72 5.72
C HIS A 112 -1.73 18.24 5.58
N LEU A 113 -2.71 17.82 6.34
CA LEU A 113 -3.20 16.44 6.27
C LEU A 113 -4.03 16.22 4.98
N PRO A 114 -3.90 15.07 4.31
CA PRO A 114 -4.48 14.86 2.97
C PRO A 114 -6.02 14.82 2.93
N TRP A 115 -6.68 14.91 4.06
CA TRP A 115 -8.15 15.01 4.17
C TRP A 115 -8.67 16.39 4.58
N GLU A 116 -7.80 17.40 4.70
CA GLU A 116 -8.16 18.77 5.09
C GLU A 116 -8.41 19.71 3.89
N ALA A 117 -8.49 19.16 2.70
CA ALA A 117 -8.72 19.92 1.49
C ALA A 117 -10.22 20.31 1.31
#